data_01a734b3f759f14b2d4d4fb24dc07d61
#
_entry.id   01a734b3f759f14b2d4d4fb24dc07d61
#
_cell.length_a   1.000
_cell.length_b   1.000
_cell.length_c   1.000
_cell.angle_alpha   90.00
_cell.angle_beta   90.00
_cell.angle_gamma   90.00
#
_symmetry.space_group_name_H-M   'P 1'
#
loop_
_entity.id
_entity.type
_entity.pdbx_description
1 polymer ?
#
loop_
_entity_poly.entity_id
_entity_poly.type
_entity_poly.pdbx_seq_one_letter_code
_entity_poly.pdbx_strand_id
1 'polypeptide(L)'
;EIRNCDWSSDVCSSDLDLGGQVPEMPGYDLTGIFVGSEGTLGIATEITLRILKSAESICVLLADFTSVEAAGAAVSDIISAGIIPGGMEMMDNMSINAVEDVTAMNCYPRDAVAILLVEIDGLDVEVKANKQRVIDICKQNGARNVTSANDPETRLKLWKGRKAAFAAAGHLSPDYYVQDGVIPRTQLPYVLQEIENLSEKFGYKIANVFHAGDGNLHPLILFDNSIPGELEKVEEVGGEILKLCVKVGGSISGEHGIGADKKCYMPSMFSPADLETMQWIKQVFNSKGLANPEKIFPTPRTCGEAARAMSQKK
;
A
#
# COMPACT_ATOMS: atom_id res chain seq x y z
N GLU A 1 -22.17 -12.39 -2.12
CA GLU A 1 -22.42 -13.16 -0.86
C GLU A 1 -21.09 -13.65 -0.35
N ILE A 2 -20.72 -13.33 0.88
CA ILE A 2 -19.65 -14.01 1.58
C ILE A 2 -20.30 -15.14 2.34
N ARG A 3 -20.20 -16.34 1.79
CA ARG A 3 -20.55 -17.55 2.52
C ARG A 3 -19.32 -18.06 3.26
N ASN A 4 -19.49 -18.50 4.43
CA ASN A 4 -18.67 -18.40 5.52
C ASN A 4 -18.24 -19.67 6.19
N CYS A 5 -17.14 -19.62 6.76
CA CYS A 5 -16.63 -20.45 7.83
C CYS A 5 -17.15 -21.88 7.86
N ASP A 6 -16.64 -22.73 6.98
CA ASP A 6 -16.57 -24.14 7.37
C ASP A 6 -15.47 -24.26 8.44
N TRP A 7 -15.87 -23.91 9.65
CA TRP A 7 -15.06 -24.24 10.80
C TRP A 7 -15.32 -25.70 11.08
N SER A 8 -14.27 -26.50 10.99
CA SER A 8 -14.35 -27.83 11.55
C SER A 8 -15.15 -27.75 12.86
N SER A 9 -16.06 -28.67 13.08
CA SER A 9 -17.11 -28.74 14.08
C SER A 9 -16.77 -28.32 15.53
N ASP A 10 -15.53 -27.97 15.80
CA ASP A 10 -15.02 -27.62 17.13
C ASP A 10 -14.79 -26.13 17.36
N VAL A 11 -14.84 -25.26 16.33
CA VAL A 11 -14.52 -23.85 16.47
C VAL A 11 -15.75 -22.96 16.34
N CYS A 12 -16.59 -23.24 15.38
CA CYS A 12 -17.88 -22.60 15.22
C CYS A 12 -18.91 -23.71 14.96
N SER A 13 -20.05 -23.66 15.62
CA SER A 13 -21.09 -24.70 15.48
C SER A 13 -22.00 -24.47 14.28
N SER A 14 -21.73 -23.47 13.45
CA SER A 14 -22.55 -23.12 12.29
C SER A 14 -21.77 -22.35 11.23
N ASP A 15 -22.06 -22.61 9.97
CA ASP A 15 -21.71 -21.73 8.86
C ASP A 15 -22.53 -20.45 8.97
N LEU A 16 -21.91 -19.30 8.64
CA LEU A 16 -22.58 -18.01 8.64
C LEU A 16 -22.66 -17.48 7.22
N ASP A 17 -23.83 -17.07 6.79
CA ASP A 17 -24.01 -16.26 5.60
C ASP A 17 -23.99 -14.77 6.02
N LEU A 18 -22.98 -14.03 5.57
CA LEU A 18 -22.84 -12.61 5.86
C LEU A 18 -23.25 -11.80 4.64
N GLY A 19 -24.18 -10.87 4.82
CA GLY A 19 -24.69 -10.05 3.72
C GLY A 19 -25.72 -10.78 2.85
N GLY A 20 -25.87 -10.35 1.60
CA GLY A 20 -26.83 -10.86 0.63
C GLY A 20 -26.70 -10.23 -0.74
N GLN A 21 -27.66 -10.52 -1.63
CA GLN A 21 -27.68 -9.97 -2.99
C GLN A 21 -28.08 -8.49 -3.07
N VAL A 22 -28.62 -7.94 -1.99
CA VAL A 22 -28.99 -6.52 -1.90
C VAL A 22 -27.88 -5.73 -1.21
N PRO A 23 -27.63 -4.47 -1.62
CA PRO A 23 -26.55 -3.66 -1.06
C PRO A 23 -26.69 -3.38 0.44
N GLU A 24 -27.91 -3.27 0.93
CA GLU A 24 -28.20 -2.97 2.33
C GLU A 24 -29.12 -4.05 2.90
N MET A 25 -28.60 -4.83 3.84
CA MET A 25 -29.35 -5.84 4.57
C MET A 25 -29.87 -5.26 5.89
N PRO A 26 -31.09 -5.65 6.34
CA PRO A 26 -31.54 -5.30 7.68
C PRO A 26 -30.61 -5.88 8.75
N GLY A 27 -30.27 -5.08 9.76
CA GLY A 27 -29.43 -5.50 10.89
C GLY A 27 -28.04 -4.89 10.86
N TYR A 28 -27.12 -5.48 11.61
CA TYR A 28 -25.73 -5.04 11.64
C TYR A 28 -24.99 -5.47 10.38
N ASP A 29 -24.08 -4.62 9.90
CA ASP A 29 -23.17 -4.94 8.79
C ASP A 29 -22.05 -5.89 9.25
N LEU A 30 -22.37 -7.18 9.27
CA LEU A 30 -21.39 -8.22 9.61
C LEU A 30 -20.37 -8.44 8.48
N THR A 31 -20.74 -8.14 7.24
CA THR A 31 -19.83 -8.21 6.09
C THR A 31 -18.70 -7.19 6.26
N GLY A 32 -19.04 -5.94 6.60
CA GLY A 32 -18.07 -4.90 6.86
C GLY A 32 -17.15 -5.22 8.05
N ILE A 33 -17.66 -5.90 9.08
CA ILE A 33 -16.84 -6.37 10.21
C ILE A 33 -15.88 -7.48 9.78
N PHE A 34 -16.32 -8.38 8.90
CA PHE A 34 -15.52 -9.52 8.46
C PHE A 34 -14.42 -9.14 7.47
N VAL A 35 -14.71 -8.20 6.55
CA VAL A 35 -13.72 -7.68 5.59
C VAL A 35 -12.60 -6.96 6.35
N GLY A 36 -11.33 -7.30 6.03
CA GLY A 36 -10.17 -6.77 6.73
C GLY A 36 -9.84 -7.44 8.08
N SER A 37 -10.57 -8.50 8.46
CA SER A 37 -10.33 -9.23 9.72
C SER A 37 -9.06 -10.10 9.73
N GLU A 38 -8.36 -10.20 8.61
CA GLU A 38 -7.12 -10.98 8.46
C GLU A 38 -7.23 -12.44 8.94
N GLY A 39 -8.40 -13.05 8.74
CA GLY A 39 -8.67 -14.42 9.17
C GLY A 39 -8.85 -14.59 10.69
N THR A 40 -8.88 -13.51 11.47
CA THR A 40 -9.03 -13.59 12.93
C THR A 40 -10.46 -13.84 13.41
N LEU A 41 -11.44 -13.62 12.52
CA LEU A 41 -12.85 -13.87 12.76
C LEU A 41 -13.32 -15.19 12.15
N GLY A 42 -12.66 -15.66 11.07
CA GLY A 42 -13.08 -16.84 10.36
C GLY A 42 -12.41 -17.00 9.01
N ILE A 43 -12.89 -17.97 8.22
CA ILE A 43 -12.41 -18.28 6.87
C ILE A 43 -13.55 -18.04 5.88
N ALA A 44 -13.32 -17.17 4.90
CA ALA A 44 -14.25 -16.98 3.79
C ALA A 44 -14.10 -18.12 2.78
N THR A 45 -15.14 -18.93 2.61
CA THR A 45 -15.14 -20.09 1.69
C THR A 45 -15.76 -19.73 0.34
N GLU A 46 -16.76 -18.84 0.34
CA GLU A 46 -17.39 -18.32 -0.87
C GLU A 46 -17.56 -16.82 -0.78
N ILE A 47 -17.28 -16.11 -1.88
CA ILE A 47 -17.38 -14.64 -1.94
C ILE A 47 -18.13 -14.25 -3.20
N THR A 48 -19.26 -13.53 -3.03
CA THR A 48 -19.99 -12.92 -4.15
C THR A 48 -19.52 -11.47 -4.33
N LEU A 49 -19.02 -11.15 -5.53
CA LEU A 49 -18.51 -9.83 -5.87
C LEU A 49 -19.40 -9.15 -6.91
N ARG A 50 -19.56 -7.84 -6.78
CA ARG A 50 -20.10 -7.02 -7.85
C ARG A 50 -19.05 -6.89 -8.96
N ILE A 51 -19.44 -7.23 -10.18
CA ILE A 51 -18.58 -7.07 -11.36
C ILE A 51 -18.81 -5.70 -12.01
N LEU A 52 -17.76 -5.19 -12.67
CA LEU A 52 -17.82 -3.98 -13.50
C LEU A 52 -17.74 -4.36 -14.97
N LYS A 53 -18.29 -3.50 -15.84
CA LYS A 53 -18.10 -3.63 -17.30
C LYS A 53 -16.62 -3.40 -17.62
N SER A 54 -16.04 -4.21 -18.50
CA SER A 54 -14.70 -3.98 -19.02
C SER A 54 -14.61 -2.63 -19.73
N ALA A 55 -13.49 -1.94 -19.56
CA ALA A 55 -13.25 -0.67 -20.22
C ALA A 55 -13.24 -0.83 -21.75
N GLU A 56 -13.82 0.14 -22.47
CA GLU A 56 -13.84 0.17 -23.94
C GLU A 56 -12.49 0.61 -24.50
N SER A 57 -11.81 1.49 -23.78
CA SER A 57 -10.51 2.05 -24.15
C SER A 57 -9.60 2.14 -22.92
N ILE A 58 -8.30 1.97 -23.14
CA ILE A 58 -7.27 2.09 -22.12
C ILE A 58 -6.09 2.84 -22.72
N CYS A 59 -5.57 3.82 -21.98
CA CYS A 59 -4.34 4.54 -22.32
C CYS A 59 -3.44 4.61 -21.08
N VAL A 60 -2.15 4.31 -21.24
CA VAL A 60 -1.16 4.51 -20.18
C VAL A 60 -0.28 5.69 -20.54
N LEU A 61 -0.13 6.62 -19.59
CA LEU A 61 0.79 7.75 -19.69
C LEU A 61 2.01 7.48 -18.81
N LEU A 62 3.19 7.79 -19.33
CA LEU A 62 4.44 7.84 -18.59
C LEU A 62 4.90 9.30 -18.55
N ALA A 63 4.92 9.90 -17.37
CA ALA A 63 5.46 11.22 -17.13
C ALA A 63 6.76 11.13 -16.33
N ASP A 64 7.79 11.90 -16.69
CA ASP A 64 9.06 11.94 -15.99
C ASP A 64 9.32 13.33 -15.38
N PHE A 65 9.86 13.33 -14.15
CA PHE A 65 10.02 14.52 -13.34
C PHE A 65 11.47 14.68 -12.86
N THR A 66 11.83 15.94 -12.59
CA THR A 66 13.13 16.32 -12.00
C THR A 66 13.11 16.42 -10.49
N SER A 67 11.95 16.22 -9.85
CA SER A 67 11.81 16.12 -8.40
C SER A 67 10.65 15.20 -8.02
N VAL A 68 10.74 14.61 -6.84
CA VAL A 68 9.73 13.73 -6.26
C VAL A 68 8.48 14.53 -5.86
N GLU A 69 8.69 15.75 -5.36
CA GLU A 69 7.62 16.67 -4.96
C GLU A 69 6.74 17.07 -6.15
N ALA A 70 7.37 17.35 -7.31
CA ALA A 70 6.66 17.68 -8.54
C ALA A 70 5.78 16.51 -9.00
N ALA A 71 6.28 15.30 -8.94
CA ALA A 71 5.51 14.10 -9.25
C ALA A 71 4.34 13.92 -8.25
N GLY A 72 4.57 14.12 -6.95
CA GLY A 72 3.55 14.06 -5.91
C GLY A 72 2.47 15.16 -6.07
N ALA A 73 2.85 16.37 -6.46
CA ALA A 73 1.91 17.44 -6.77
C ALA A 73 1.03 17.09 -7.97
N ALA A 74 1.62 16.53 -9.04
CA ALA A 74 0.85 16.05 -10.20
C ALA A 74 -0.19 14.99 -9.81
N VAL A 75 0.14 14.05 -8.91
CA VAL A 75 -0.81 13.07 -8.37
C VAL A 75 -1.99 13.77 -7.69
N SER A 76 -1.71 14.71 -6.79
CA SER A 76 -2.74 15.45 -6.07
C SER A 76 -3.65 16.23 -7.02
N ASP A 77 -3.09 16.89 -8.03
CA ASP A 77 -3.83 17.71 -8.98
C ASP A 77 -4.69 16.86 -9.94
N ILE A 78 -4.21 15.70 -10.38
CA ILE A 78 -5.00 14.75 -11.20
C ILE A 78 -6.26 14.35 -10.45
N ILE A 79 -6.12 13.96 -9.18
CA ILE A 79 -7.27 13.56 -8.35
C ILE A 79 -8.19 14.75 -8.05
N SER A 80 -7.62 15.92 -7.75
CA SER A 80 -8.39 17.15 -7.49
C SER A 80 -9.17 17.62 -8.71
N ALA A 81 -8.70 17.30 -9.92
CA ALA A 81 -9.41 17.54 -11.16
C ALA A 81 -10.60 16.58 -11.40
N GLY A 82 -10.87 15.66 -10.45
CA GLY A 82 -11.93 14.66 -10.56
C GLY A 82 -11.61 13.51 -11.52
N ILE A 83 -10.33 13.32 -11.87
CA ILE A 83 -9.90 12.19 -12.69
C ILE A 83 -9.51 11.07 -11.75
N ILE A 84 -10.19 9.92 -11.88
CA ILE A 84 -9.88 8.69 -11.13
C ILE A 84 -9.29 7.70 -12.13
N PRO A 85 -7.95 7.56 -12.18
CA PRO A 85 -7.30 6.60 -13.06
C PRO A 85 -7.60 5.15 -12.66
N GLY A 86 -7.56 4.22 -13.61
CA GLY A 86 -7.57 2.79 -13.34
C GLY A 86 -6.32 2.30 -12.57
N GLY A 87 -5.22 3.05 -12.69
CA GLY A 87 -4.01 2.88 -11.89
C GLY A 87 -3.11 4.12 -11.99
N MET A 88 -2.45 4.49 -10.88
CA MET A 88 -1.48 5.58 -10.87
C MET A 88 -0.32 5.22 -9.95
N GLU A 89 0.83 4.97 -10.57
CA GLU A 89 2.01 4.40 -9.94
C GLU A 89 3.19 5.35 -10.02
N MET A 90 3.96 5.44 -8.95
CA MET A 90 5.15 6.25 -8.88
C MET A 90 6.37 5.42 -8.55
N MET A 91 7.51 5.73 -9.18
CA MET A 91 8.83 5.17 -8.85
C MET A 91 9.86 6.29 -8.79
N ASP A 92 10.78 6.23 -7.82
CA ASP A 92 11.93 7.11 -7.73
C ASP A 92 13.10 6.65 -8.63
N ASN A 93 14.15 7.46 -8.72
CA ASN A 93 15.31 7.17 -9.56
C ASN A 93 15.99 5.85 -9.21
N MET A 94 16.08 5.50 -7.91
CA MET A 94 16.71 4.27 -7.46
C MET A 94 15.94 3.06 -7.96
N SER A 95 14.62 3.07 -7.83
CA SER A 95 13.71 2.02 -8.33
C SER A 95 13.73 1.92 -9.85
N ILE A 96 13.72 3.07 -10.57
CA ILE A 96 13.82 3.13 -12.03
C ILE A 96 15.08 2.41 -12.52
N ASN A 97 16.24 2.77 -11.97
CA ASN A 97 17.50 2.19 -12.39
C ASN A 97 17.61 0.71 -12.05
N ALA A 98 17.14 0.30 -10.87
CA ALA A 98 17.11 -1.13 -10.51
C ALA A 98 16.26 -1.95 -11.50
N VAL A 99 15.08 -1.46 -11.87
CA VAL A 99 14.20 -2.11 -12.86
C VAL A 99 14.89 -2.21 -14.23
N GLU A 100 15.49 -1.13 -14.70
CA GLU A 100 16.17 -1.10 -16.00
C GLU A 100 17.42 -1.98 -16.05
N ASP A 101 18.14 -2.11 -14.93
CA ASP A 101 19.31 -3.00 -14.83
C ASP A 101 18.92 -4.48 -14.91
N VAL A 102 17.82 -4.85 -14.24
CA VAL A 102 17.36 -6.24 -14.19
C VAL A 102 16.62 -6.65 -15.46
N THR A 103 15.79 -5.75 -16.01
CA THR A 103 14.88 -6.11 -17.11
C THR A 103 15.46 -5.80 -18.48
N ALA A 104 16.41 -4.85 -18.58
CA ALA A 104 16.97 -4.32 -19.81
C ALA A 104 15.91 -3.90 -20.86
N MET A 105 14.71 -3.52 -20.38
CA MET A 105 13.59 -3.19 -21.27
C MET A 105 13.73 -1.83 -21.94
N ASN A 106 14.55 -0.94 -21.39
CA ASN A 106 14.73 0.44 -21.85
C ASN A 106 13.38 1.16 -22.05
N CYS A 107 12.51 1.07 -21.02
CA CYS A 107 11.19 1.66 -21.06
C CYS A 107 11.06 2.91 -20.18
N TYR A 108 11.98 3.10 -19.23
CA TYR A 108 11.98 4.23 -18.31
C TYR A 108 13.23 5.11 -18.48
N PRO A 109 13.07 6.45 -18.37
CA PRO A 109 14.20 7.37 -18.45
C PRO A 109 15.07 7.27 -17.18
N ARG A 110 16.30 6.76 -17.31
CA ARG A 110 17.21 6.53 -16.19
C ARG A 110 17.67 7.80 -15.46
N ASP A 111 17.57 8.93 -16.10
CA ASP A 111 17.93 10.25 -15.58
C ASP A 111 16.76 10.99 -14.93
N ALA A 112 15.57 10.39 -14.89
CA ALA A 112 14.44 10.94 -14.18
C ALA A 112 14.65 10.78 -12.66
N VAL A 113 14.30 11.81 -11.88
CA VAL A 113 14.27 11.72 -10.41
C VAL A 113 13.07 10.91 -9.95
N ALA A 114 11.94 11.07 -10.64
CA ALA A 114 10.75 10.25 -10.44
C ALA A 114 10.00 10.06 -11.76
N ILE A 115 9.26 8.96 -11.87
CA ILE A 115 8.28 8.74 -12.92
C ILE A 115 6.91 8.50 -12.33
N LEU A 116 5.89 8.87 -13.11
CA LEU A 116 4.49 8.61 -12.83
C LEU A 116 3.90 7.83 -14.02
N LEU A 117 3.36 6.65 -13.75
CA LEU A 117 2.54 5.88 -14.68
C LEU A 117 1.07 6.14 -14.35
N VAL A 118 0.29 6.58 -15.33
CA VAL A 118 -1.15 6.85 -15.17
C VAL A 118 -1.92 6.05 -16.20
N GLU A 119 -2.71 5.09 -15.76
CA GLU A 119 -3.65 4.36 -16.61
C GLU A 119 -5.02 5.01 -16.56
N ILE A 120 -5.51 5.41 -17.71
CA ILE A 120 -6.84 5.98 -17.90
C ILE A 120 -7.65 4.97 -18.69
N ASP A 121 -8.75 4.53 -18.13
CA ASP A 121 -9.65 3.54 -18.69
C ASP A 121 -11.10 4.02 -18.65
N GLY A 122 -11.98 3.40 -19.45
CA GLY A 122 -13.40 3.73 -19.52
C GLY A 122 -13.93 3.85 -20.93
N LEU A 123 -14.88 4.76 -21.15
CA LEU A 123 -15.42 5.07 -22.47
C LEU A 123 -14.38 5.79 -23.34
N ASP A 124 -14.32 5.49 -24.61
CA ASP A 124 -13.31 6.06 -25.53
C ASP A 124 -13.28 7.60 -25.54
N VAL A 125 -14.45 8.23 -25.44
CA VAL A 125 -14.57 9.70 -25.37
C VAL A 125 -13.98 10.25 -24.07
N GLU A 126 -14.22 9.59 -22.95
CA GLU A 126 -13.73 9.99 -21.63
C GLU A 126 -12.21 9.78 -21.53
N VAL A 127 -11.71 8.64 -22.02
CA VAL A 127 -10.27 8.34 -22.07
C VAL A 127 -9.52 9.41 -22.87
N LYS A 128 -10.03 9.79 -24.07
CA LYS A 128 -9.43 10.85 -24.89
C LYS A 128 -9.41 12.21 -24.19
N ALA A 129 -10.50 12.60 -23.55
CA ALA A 129 -10.61 13.87 -22.83
C ALA A 129 -9.69 13.90 -21.61
N ASN A 130 -9.72 12.86 -20.76
CA ASN A 130 -8.91 12.78 -19.55
C ASN A 130 -7.42 12.64 -19.86
N LYS A 131 -7.06 11.93 -20.93
CA LYS A 131 -5.67 11.84 -21.40
C LYS A 131 -5.05 13.23 -21.58
N GLN A 132 -5.73 14.15 -22.29
CA GLN A 132 -5.19 15.47 -22.52
C GLN A 132 -5.08 16.26 -21.20
N ARG A 133 -6.10 16.18 -20.35
CA ARG A 133 -6.10 16.84 -19.03
C ARG A 133 -4.96 16.37 -18.15
N VAL A 134 -4.70 15.05 -18.09
CA VAL A 134 -3.57 14.49 -17.31
C VAL A 134 -2.23 14.96 -17.87
N ILE A 135 -2.06 14.99 -19.19
CA ILE A 135 -0.84 15.52 -19.84
C ILE A 135 -0.60 16.98 -19.43
N ASP A 136 -1.66 17.81 -19.47
CA ASP A 136 -1.56 19.21 -19.13
C ASP A 136 -1.23 19.41 -17.64
N ILE A 137 -1.86 18.64 -16.74
CA ILE A 137 -1.57 18.66 -15.30
C ILE A 137 -0.13 18.24 -15.02
N CYS A 138 0.35 17.14 -15.61
CA CYS A 138 1.75 16.72 -15.44
C CYS A 138 2.73 17.79 -15.88
N LYS A 139 2.49 18.45 -17.04
CA LYS A 139 3.33 19.54 -17.54
C LYS A 139 3.28 20.78 -16.64
N GLN A 140 2.12 21.15 -16.12
CA GLN A 140 1.96 22.27 -15.19
C GLN A 140 2.75 22.02 -13.88
N ASN A 141 2.87 20.76 -13.46
CA ASN A 141 3.66 20.34 -12.31
C ASN A 141 5.13 20.04 -12.66
N GLY A 142 5.63 20.45 -13.84
CA GLY A 142 7.04 20.36 -14.18
C GLY A 142 7.51 19.03 -14.74
N ALA A 143 6.61 18.20 -15.30
CA ALA A 143 7.03 17.03 -16.06
C ALA A 143 7.88 17.45 -17.26
N ARG A 144 9.08 16.85 -17.41
CA ARG A 144 9.98 17.11 -18.55
C ARG A 144 9.38 16.57 -19.84
N ASN A 145 8.82 15.37 -19.73
CA ASN A 145 8.21 14.68 -20.86
C ASN A 145 6.99 13.87 -20.39
N VAL A 146 5.98 13.75 -21.26
CA VAL A 146 4.81 12.90 -21.04
C VAL A 146 4.55 12.11 -22.34
N THR A 147 4.78 10.82 -22.27
CA THR A 147 4.54 9.90 -23.39
C THR A 147 3.27 9.10 -23.18
N SER A 148 2.63 8.66 -24.25
CA SER A 148 1.40 7.84 -24.16
C SER A 148 1.56 6.52 -24.89
N ALA A 149 1.21 5.44 -24.22
CA ALA A 149 1.11 4.09 -24.75
C ALA A 149 -0.36 3.75 -25.02
N ASN A 150 -0.76 3.78 -26.28
CA ASN A 150 -2.12 3.44 -26.69
C ASN A 150 -2.21 1.96 -27.15
N ASP A 151 -1.10 1.40 -27.63
CA ASP A 151 -1.04 0.01 -28.08
C ASP A 151 -0.80 -0.95 -26.89
N PRO A 152 -1.37 -2.18 -26.95
CA PRO A 152 -1.27 -3.14 -25.85
C PRO A 152 0.16 -3.57 -25.51
N GLU A 153 1.06 -3.62 -26.49
CA GLU A 153 2.44 -4.08 -26.31
C GLU A 153 3.23 -3.09 -25.46
N THR A 154 3.20 -1.80 -25.81
CA THR A 154 3.86 -0.73 -25.05
C THR A 154 3.28 -0.60 -23.65
N ARG A 155 1.93 -0.69 -23.49
CA ARG A 155 1.30 -0.70 -22.17
C ARG A 155 1.80 -1.86 -21.31
N LEU A 156 1.80 -3.08 -21.87
CA LEU A 156 2.27 -4.27 -21.16
C LEU A 156 3.74 -4.13 -20.73
N LYS A 157 4.58 -3.54 -21.57
CA LYS A 157 5.99 -3.29 -21.29
C LYS A 157 6.17 -2.35 -20.11
N LEU A 158 5.44 -1.23 -20.05
CA LEU A 158 5.47 -0.30 -18.92
C LEU A 158 5.01 -0.99 -17.62
N TRP A 159 3.88 -1.69 -17.65
CA TRP A 159 3.38 -2.40 -16.47
C TRP A 159 4.31 -3.55 -16.01
N LYS A 160 4.96 -4.25 -16.95
CA LYS A 160 5.97 -5.26 -16.61
C LYS A 160 7.14 -4.67 -15.83
N GLY A 161 7.63 -3.51 -16.25
CA GLY A 161 8.68 -2.79 -15.53
C GLY A 161 8.26 -2.45 -14.11
N ARG A 162 7.07 -1.84 -13.94
CA ARG A 162 6.53 -1.51 -12.61
C ARG A 162 6.36 -2.74 -11.71
N LYS A 163 5.84 -3.84 -12.25
CA LYS A 163 5.69 -5.10 -11.51
C LYS A 163 7.03 -5.73 -11.11
N ALA A 164 8.08 -5.49 -11.86
CA ALA A 164 9.42 -5.99 -11.55
C ALA A 164 10.14 -5.21 -10.43
N ALA A 165 9.62 -4.04 -10.02
CA ALA A 165 10.33 -3.13 -9.12
C ALA A 165 10.70 -3.77 -7.77
N PHE A 166 9.82 -4.52 -7.14
CA PHE A 166 10.12 -5.22 -5.88
C PHE A 166 11.22 -6.27 -6.05
N ALA A 167 11.15 -7.08 -7.09
CA ALA A 167 12.20 -8.07 -7.38
C ALA A 167 13.52 -7.39 -7.74
N ALA A 168 13.48 -6.27 -8.46
CA ALA A 168 14.65 -5.49 -8.83
C ALA A 168 15.34 -4.85 -7.62
N ALA A 169 14.60 -4.50 -6.57
CA ALA A 169 15.18 -3.99 -5.33
C ALA A 169 16.20 -4.96 -4.68
N GLY A 170 16.03 -6.26 -4.89
CA GLY A 170 17.00 -7.27 -4.46
C GLY A 170 18.37 -7.19 -5.15
N HIS A 171 18.53 -6.35 -6.19
CA HIS A 171 19.83 -6.04 -6.80
C HIS A 171 20.51 -4.81 -6.16
N LEU A 172 19.74 -4.02 -5.41
CA LEU A 172 20.25 -2.84 -4.72
C LEU A 172 20.87 -3.20 -3.36
N SER A 173 20.36 -4.22 -2.69
CA SER A 173 20.81 -4.69 -1.39
C SER A 173 20.45 -6.17 -1.22
N PRO A 174 21.19 -6.93 -0.38
CA PRO A 174 20.84 -8.33 -0.05
C PRO A 174 19.41 -8.49 0.48
N ASP A 175 18.97 -7.53 1.29
CA ASP A 175 17.64 -7.52 1.91
C ASP A 175 17.00 -6.13 1.80
N TYR A 176 15.68 -6.09 1.92
CA TYR A 176 14.93 -4.84 2.08
C TYR A 176 13.71 -5.07 2.98
N TYR A 177 13.36 -4.04 3.75
CA TYR A 177 12.19 -4.03 4.61
C TYR A 177 11.13 -3.10 4.01
N VAL A 178 9.96 -3.64 3.73
CA VAL A 178 8.85 -2.91 3.08
C VAL A 178 7.88 -2.40 4.12
N GLN A 179 7.50 -1.14 4.02
CA GLN A 179 6.34 -0.61 4.71
C GLN A 179 5.15 -0.46 3.75
N ASP A 180 3.96 -0.32 4.33
CA ASP A 180 2.69 -0.25 3.62
C ASP A 180 1.76 0.71 4.36
N GLY A 181 2.21 1.95 4.51
CA GLY A 181 1.41 3.02 5.09
C GLY A 181 0.53 3.70 4.05
N VAL A 182 -0.61 4.21 4.48
CA VAL A 182 -1.48 5.03 3.64
C VAL A 182 -1.50 6.45 4.15
N ILE A 183 -1.56 7.41 3.24
CA ILE A 183 -1.65 8.84 3.55
C ILE A 183 -2.71 9.52 2.68
N PRO A 184 -3.29 10.63 3.13
CA PRO A 184 -4.03 11.50 2.24
C PRO A 184 -3.13 11.95 1.07
N ARG A 185 -3.60 11.80 -0.16
CA ARG A 185 -2.81 12.08 -1.38
C ARG A 185 -2.21 13.48 -1.41
N THR A 186 -2.90 14.46 -0.82
CA THR A 186 -2.42 15.85 -0.68
C THR A 186 -1.18 15.98 0.23
N GLN A 187 -0.89 14.96 1.05
CA GLN A 187 0.28 14.91 1.91
C GLN A 187 1.49 14.23 1.25
N LEU A 188 1.32 13.69 0.04
CA LEU A 188 2.35 12.91 -0.63
C LEU A 188 3.69 13.67 -0.76
N PRO A 189 3.74 14.94 -1.23
CA PRO A 189 5.01 15.67 -1.33
C PRO A 189 5.71 15.84 0.02
N TYR A 190 4.96 16.17 1.07
CA TYR A 190 5.50 16.34 2.42
C TYR A 190 6.04 15.02 2.98
N VAL A 191 5.28 13.93 2.85
CA VAL A 191 5.69 12.62 3.41
C VAL A 191 6.92 12.07 2.68
N LEU A 192 7.02 12.27 1.37
CA LEU A 192 8.20 11.85 0.60
C LEU A 192 9.46 12.60 1.04
N GLN A 193 9.36 13.91 1.30
CA GLN A 193 10.46 14.70 1.85
C GLN A 193 10.85 14.20 3.26
N GLU A 194 9.88 13.86 4.10
CA GLU A 194 10.18 13.31 5.43
C GLU A 194 10.80 11.91 5.36
N ILE A 195 10.43 11.07 4.40
CA ILE A 195 11.09 9.78 4.16
C ILE A 195 12.54 9.99 3.76
N GLU A 196 12.86 10.98 2.92
CA GLU A 196 14.23 11.36 2.59
C GLU A 196 15.00 11.82 3.84
N ASN A 197 14.40 12.68 4.67
CA ASN A 197 14.98 13.12 5.93
C ASN A 197 15.26 11.92 6.88
N LEU A 198 14.37 10.92 6.92
CA LEU A 198 14.58 9.69 7.69
C LEU A 198 15.72 8.85 7.11
N SER A 199 15.79 8.72 5.78
CA SER A 199 16.88 8.06 5.06
C SER A 199 18.22 8.64 5.46
N GLU A 200 18.37 9.96 5.41
CA GLU A 200 19.61 10.66 5.82
C GLU A 200 19.90 10.49 7.30
N LYS A 201 18.89 10.68 8.17
CA LYS A 201 19.05 10.60 9.64
C LYS A 201 19.54 9.24 10.11
N PHE A 202 19.01 8.17 9.53
CA PHE A 202 19.35 6.81 9.94
C PHE A 202 20.46 6.17 9.09
N GLY A 203 20.82 6.79 7.97
CA GLY A 203 21.87 6.31 7.07
C GLY A 203 21.48 5.11 6.20
N TYR A 204 20.19 4.87 6.02
CA TYR A 204 19.66 3.82 5.14
C TYR A 204 19.18 4.39 3.83
N LYS A 205 19.48 3.70 2.72
CA LYS A 205 18.86 4.02 1.43
C LYS A 205 17.42 3.50 1.43
N ILE A 206 16.50 4.33 0.98
CA ILE A 206 15.08 3.99 0.87
C ILE A 206 14.66 4.19 -0.59
N ALA A 207 14.33 3.10 -1.26
CA ALA A 207 13.78 3.13 -2.60
C ALA A 207 12.25 3.23 -2.52
N ASN A 208 11.63 4.00 -3.41
CA ASN A 208 10.22 4.31 -3.34
C ASN A 208 9.45 3.82 -4.56
N VAL A 209 8.45 2.98 -4.30
CA VAL A 209 7.57 2.40 -5.32
C VAL A 209 6.15 2.42 -4.76
N PHE A 210 5.25 3.25 -5.32
CA PHE A 210 3.95 3.51 -4.67
C PHE A 210 2.76 3.28 -5.59
N HIS A 211 1.61 2.97 -4.97
CA HIS A 211 0.29 3.20 -5.53
C HIS A 211 -0.11 4.65 -5.28
N ALA A 212 0.44 5.56 -6.07
CA ALA A 212 0.28 7.00 -5.84
C ALA A 212 -1.19 7.46 -5.91
N GLY A 213 -2.00 6.78 -6.73
CA GLY A 213 -3.44 7.04 -6.88
C GLY A 213 -4.25 6.81 -5.61
N ASP A 214 -3.81 5.89 -4.77
CA ASP A 214 -4.49 5.49 -3.53
C ASP A 214 -3.85 6.14 -2.29
N GLY A 215 -2.65 6.71 -2.44
CA GLY A 215 -1.85 7.20 -1.34
C GLY A 215 -1.19 6.08 -0.53
N ASN A 216 -1.12 4.88 -1.08
CA ASN A 216 -0.49 3.73 -0.46
C ASN A 216 1.01 3.69 -0.80
N LEU A 217 1.84 3.80 0.23
CA LEU A 217 3.28 3.93 0.14
C LEU A 217 3.97 2.59 0.38
N HIS A 218 4.94 2.25 -0.49
CA HIS A 218 5.82 1.11 -0.28
C HIS A 218 7.29 1.55 -0.27
N PRO A 219 7.76 2.26 0.75
CA PRO A 219 9.18 2.53 0.93
C PRO A 219 9.91 1.22 1.22
N LEU A 220 10.97 0.97 0.46
CA LEU A 220 11.84 -0.20 0.55
C LEU A 220 13.12 0.23 1.26
N ILE A 221 13.25 -0.06 2.55
CA ILE A 221 14.42 0.27 3.35
C ILE A 221 15.48 -0.80 3.08
N LEU A 222 16.59 -0.42 2.44
CA LEU A 222 17.63 -1.34 1.98
C LEU A 222 18.62 -1.63 3.10
N PHE A 223 18.92 -2.91 3.36
CA PHE A 223 19.85 -3.33 4.42
C PHE A 223 20.48 -4.69 4.14
N ASP A 224 21.34 -5.15 5.03
CA ASP A 224 21.93 -6.49 5.03
C ASP A 224 21.62 -7.19 6.34
N ASN A 225 20.71 -8.17 6.31
CA ASN A 225 20.27 -8.91 7.48
C ASN A 225 21.37 -9.84 8.07
N SER A 226 22.49 -10.05 7.34
CA SER A 226 23.64 -10.78 7.87
C SER A 226 24.41 -10.01 8.95
N ILE A 227 24.19 -8.68 9.02
CA ILE A 227 24.82 -7.80 10.00
C ILE A 227 23.98 -7.78 11.28
N PRO A 228 24.52 -8.23 12.44
CA PRO A 228 23.77 -8.27 13.69
C PRO A 228 23.23 -6.89 14.10
N GLY A 229 21.95 -6.81 14.44
CA GLY A 229 21.27 -5.58 14.89
C GLY A 229 20.80 -4.66 13.79
N GLU A 230 21.01 -5.00 12.50
CA GLU A 230 20.52 -4.18 11.38
C GLU A 230 19.00 -4.28 11.21
N LEU A 231 18.43 -5.48 11.37
CA LEU A 231 16.99 -5.67 11.26
C LEU A 231 16.23 -4.80 12.25
N GLU A 232 16.64 -4.78 13.53
CA GLU A 232 16.01 -4.00 14.58
C GLU A 232 16.05 -2.48 14.29
N LYS A 233 17.15 -2.00 13.70
CA LYS A 233 17.26 -0.59 13.29
C LYS A 233 16.34 -0.26 12.13
N VAL A 234 16.26 -1.15 11.15
CA VAL A 234 15.39 -1.00 9.98
C VAL A 234 13.90 -1.04 10.37
N GLU A 235 13.54 -1.91 11.33
CA GLU A 235 12.21 -1.91 11.94
C GLU A 235 11.89 -0.58 12.64
N GLU A 236 12.89 0.05 13.30
CA GLU A 236 12.72 1.38 13.90
C GLU A 236 12.43 2.44 12.83
N VAL A 237 13.19 2.46 11.73
CA VAL A 237 12.97 3.38 10.60
C VAL A 237 11.56 3.17 10.00
N GLY A 238 11.19 1.91 9.76
CA GLY A 238 9.85 1.56 9.27
C GLY A 238 8.75 2.03 10.21
N GLY A 239 8.98 1.90 11.53
CA GLY A 239 8.07 2.41 12.55
C GLY A 239 7.89 3.92 12.53
N GLU A 240 8.97 4.69 12.33
CA GLU A 240 8.88 6.15 12.19
C GLU A 240 8.10 6.56 10.94
N ILE A 241 8.26 5.83 9.82
CA ILE A 241 7.46 6.05 8.61
C ILE A 241 5.97 5.79 8.88
N LEU A 242 5.61 4.70 9.57
CA LEU A 242 4.21 4.40 9.91
C LEU A 242 3.61 5.46 10.86
N LYS A 243 4.37 5.90 11.86
CA LYS A 243 3.95 7.00 12.75
C LYS A 243 3.72 8.30 11.98
N LEU A 244 4.57 8.59 11.00
CA LEU A 244 4.39 9.74 10.11
C LEU A 244 3.08 9.62 9.31
N CYS A 245 2.78 8.43 8.74
CA CYS A 245 1.52 8.20 8.04
C CYS A 245 0.30 8.50 8.92
N VAL A 246 0.30 8.02 10.16
CA VAL A 246 -0.78 8.32 11.12
C VAL A 246 -0.84 9.80 11.47
N LYS A 247 0.30 10.45 11.70
CA LYS A 247 0.39 11.89 12.02
C LYS A 247 -0.27 12.77 10.98
N VAL A 248 -0.18 12.41 9.69
CA VAL A 248 -0.80 13.18 8.59
C VAL A 248 -2.26 12.77 8.31
N GLY A 249 -2.85 11.92 9.14
CA GLY A 249 -4.24 11.50 9.02
C GLY A 249 -4.44 10.24 8.16
N GLY A 250 -3.41 9.44 8.02
CA GLY A 250 -3.42 8.18 7.28
C GLY A 250 -3.52 6.94 8.16
N SER A 251 -3.00 5.81 7.67
CA SER A 251 -3.09 4.48 8.28
C SER A 251 -1.74 3.76 8.26
N ILE A 252 -1.54 2.85 9.22
CA ILE A 252 -0.34 1.98 9.29
C ILE A 252 -0.38 0.82 8.29
N SER A 253 -1.49 0.59 7.60
CA SER A 253 -1.60 -0.41 6.55
C SER A 253 -2.59 0.02 5.48
N GLY A 254 -2.23 -0.21 4.21
CA GLY A 254 -3.10 -0.04 3.07
C GLY A 254 -3.67 -1.37 2.60
N GLU A 255 -2.80 -2.32 2.25
CA GLU A 255 -3.19 -3.59 1.63
C GLU A 255 -2.53 -4.82 2.26
N HIS A 256 -1.35 -4.69 2.89
CA HIS A 256 -0.64 -5.84 3.46
C HIS A 256 -1.28 -6.37 4.75
N GLY A 257 -2.05 -5.55 5.46
CA GLY A 257 -2.62 -5.85 6.77
C GLY A 257 -1.66 -5.56 7.93
N ILE A 258 -2.15 -5.76 9.13
CA ILE A 258 -1.42 -5.55 10.38
C ILE A 258 -0.57 -6.77 10.75
N GLY A 259 -1.16 -7.95 10.62
CA GLY A 259 -0.49 -9.22 10.87
C GLY A 259 0.15 -9.31 12.26
N ALA A 260 1.37 -9.85 12.29
CA ALA A 260 2.23 -9.90 13.47
C ALA A 260 3.19 -8.70 13.54
N ASP A 261 3.54 -8.15 12.38
CA ASP A 261 4.59 -7.16 12.19
C ASP A 261 4.18 -5.76 12.68
N LYS A 262 2.98 -5.31 12.32
CA LYS A 262 2.52 -3.95 12.61
C LYS A 262 1.64 -3.83 13.87
N LYS A 263 1.34 -4.94 14.56
CA LYS A 263 0.42 -4.92 15.70
C LYS A 263 0.85 -3.98 16.86
N CYS A 264 2.15 -3.72 16.99
CA CYS A 264 2.67 -2.77 17.98
C CYS A 264 2.36 -1.31 17.64
N TYR A 265 2.03 -1.01 16.41
CA TYR A 265 1.65 0.34 15.96
C TYR A 265 0.14 0.60 16.06
N MET A 266 -0.68 -0.41 16.33
CA MET A 266 -2.13 -0.26 16.54
C MET A 266 -2.49 0.83 17.58
N PRO A 267 -1.79 0.96 18.72
CA PRO A 267 -2.05 2.02 19.69
C PRO A 267 -1.75 3.43 19.18
N SER A 268 -1.06 3.60 18.05
CA SER A 268 -0.87 4.91 17.44
C SER A 268 -2.11 5.41 16.68
N MET A 269 -3.02 4.48 16.32
CA MET A 269 -4.26 4.78 15.59
C MET A 269 -5.50 4.66 16.48
N PHE A 270 -5.51 3.72 17.40
CA PHE A 270 -6.70 3.32 18.15
C PHE A 270 -6.51 3.50 19.65
N SER A 271 -7.53 4.02 20.32
CA SER A 271 -7.54 4.12 21.77
C SER A 271 -7.60 2.72 22.41
N PRO A 272 -7.23 2.59 23.71
CA PRO A 272 -7.41 1.32 24.42
C PRO A 272 -8.85 0.79 24.38
N ALA A 273 -9.86 1.66 24.42
CA ALA A 273 -11.27 1.29 24.35
C ALA A 273 -11.66 0.75 22.97
N ASP A 274 -11.10 1.34 21.89
CA ASP A 274 -11.32 0.85 20.51
C ASP A 274 -10.74 -0.56 20.37
N LEU A 275 -9.49 -0.75 20.80
CA LEU A 275 -8.81 -2.05 20.73
C LEU A 275 -9.52 -3.13 21.58
N GLU A 276 -10.03 -2.77 22.73
CA GLU A 276 -10.82 -3.67 23.57
C GLU A 276 -12.14 -4.05 22.89
N THR A 277 -12.83 -3.08 22.28
CA THR A 277 -14.07 -3.33 21.51
C THR A 277 -13.83 -4.27 20.34
N MET A 278 -12.76 -4.07 19.57
CA MET A 278 -12.36 -4.97 18.48
C MET A 278 -12.09 -6.40 19.00
N GLN A 279 -11.47 -6.54 20.17
CA GLN A 279 -11.21 -7.85 20.78
C GLN A 279 -12.51 -8.54 21.23
N TRP A 280 -13.50 -7.80 21.75
CA TRP A 280 -14.82 -8.36 22.05
C TRP A 280 -15.52 -8.89 20.78
N ILE A 281 -15.47 -8.15 19.69
CA ILE A 281 -15.98 -8.63 18.38
C ILE A 281 -15.27 -9.93 17.98
N LYS A 282 -13.94 -9.95 18.05
CA LYS A 282 -13.16 -11.16 17.78
C LYS A 282 -13.61 -12.33 18.62
N GLN A 283 -13.87 -12.11 19.92
CA GLN A 283 -14.28 -13.18 20.85
C GLN A 283 -15.66 -13.75 20.53
N VAL A 284 -16.56 -12.94 19.96
CA VAL A 284 -17.88 -13.42 19.51
C VAL A 284 -17.73 -14.45 18.39
N PHE A 285 -16.88 -14.17 17.39
CA PHE A 285 -16.66 -15.07 16.27
C PHE A 285 -15.70 -16.21 16.58
N ASN A 286 -14.71 -15.97 17.41
CA ASN A 286 -13.57 -16.87 17.66
C ASN A 286 -13.34 -17.05 19.15
N SER A 287 -14.35 -17.57 19.85
CA SER A 287 -14.34 -17.74 21.32
C SER A 287 -13.23 -18.66 21.82
N LYS A 288 -12.79 -19.63 21.03
CA LYS A 288 -11.69 -20.56 21.35
C LYS A 288 -10.30 -20.03 20.95
N GLY A 289 -10.21 -18.89 20.26
CA GLY A 289 -8.95 -18.26 19.85
C GLY A 289 -8.15 -19.02 18.79
N LEU A 290 -8.77 -19.89 18.00
CA LEU A 290 -8.10 -20.75 17.03
C LEU A 290 -7.87 -20.08 15.67
N ALA A 291 -8.73 -19.11 15.30
CA ALA A 291 -8.62 -18.41 14.04
C ALA A 291 -7.50 -17.38 14.08
N ASN A 292 -6.49 -17.59 13.28
CA ASN A 292 -5.31 -16.75 13.09
C ASN A 292 -4.81 -16.09 14.40
N PRO A 293 -4.31 -16.87 15.37
CA PRO A 293 -3.96 -16.36 16.69
C PRO A 293 -2.79 -15.37 16.63
N GLU A 294 -2.70 -14.48 17.62
CA GLU A 294 -1.60 -13.52 17.82
C GLU A 294 -1.43 -12.46 16.70
N LYS A 295 -2.41 -12.28 15.84
CA LYS A 295 -2.42 -11.24 14.79
C LYS A 295 -3.25 -10.03 15.22
N ILE A 296 -2.94 -8.88 14.64
CA ILE A 296 -3.62 -7.58 14.75
C ILE A 296 -3.41 -6.91 16.12
N PHE A 297 -3.69 -7.61 17.22
CA PHE A 297 -3.70 -7.00 18.56
C PHE A 297 -2.34 -7.03 19.24
N PRO A 298 -1.91 -5.92 19.87
CA PRO A 298 -0.66 -5.86 20.61
C PRO A 298 -0.64 -6.91 21.72
N THR A 299 0.50 -7.59 21.83
CA THR A 299 0.74 -8.51 22.96
C THR A 299 2.01 -8.07 23.71
N PRO A 300 2.06 -8.15 25.05
CA PRO A 300 3.13 -7.56 25.86
C PRO A 300 4.56 -8.06 25.56
N ARG A 301 4.75 -9.06 24.70
CA ARG A 301 6.05 -9.72 24.48
C ARG A 301 6.60 -9.67 23.05
N THR A 302 5.92 -9.03 22.13
CA THR A 302 6.22 -9.21 20.69
C THR A 302 6.54 -7.94 19.90
N CYS A 303 6.61 -6.78 20.55
CA CYS A 303 7.04 -5.56 19.90
C CYS A 303 8.45 -5.22 20.37
N GLY A 304 9.37 -4.93 19.44
CA GLY A 304 10.77 -4.62 19.75
C GLY A 304 10.94 -3.51 20.80
N GLU A 305 10.07 -2.49 20.80
CA GLU A 305 10.04 -1.44 21.83
C GLU A 305 9.62 -1.97 23.21
N ALA A 306 8.64 -2.88 23.26
CA ALA A 306 8.21 -3.49 24.53
C ALA A 306 9.25 -4.48 25.06
N ALA A 307 9.95 -5.21 24.20
CA ALA A 307 11.07 -6.07 24.60
C ALA A 307 12.26 -5.25 25.13
N ARG A 308 12.56 -4.10 24.51
CA ARG A 308 13.61 -3.15 25.00
C ARG A 308 13.25 -2.53 26.34
N ALA A 309 11.99 -2.10 26.55
CA ALA A 309 11.53 -1.54 27.83
C ALA A 309 11.63 -2.56 29.00
N MET A 310 11.49 -3.86 28.71
CA MET A 310 11.67 -4.93 29.72
C MET A 310 13.12 -5.29 29.95
N SER A 311 14.01 -5.16 28.94
CA SER A 311 15.45 -5.43 29.11
C SER A 311 16.17 -4.32 29.88
N GLN A 312 15.64 -3.09 29.85
CA GLN A 312 16.19 -1.96 30.61
C GLN A 312 15.75 -1.91 32.09
N LYS A 313 14.78 -2.77 32.49
CA LYS A 313 14.32 -2.90 33.88
C LYS A 313 14.95 -4.09 34.64
N LYS A 314 15.91 -4.77 34.05
CA LYS A 314 16.79 -5.75 34.70
C LYS A 314 18.19 -5.18 34.86
#